data_6462eb5f0ca26d993dc6cc78184d884c
#
_entry.id   6462eb5f0ca26d993dc6cc78184d884c
#
_cell.length_a   1.000
_cell.length_b   1.000
_cell.length_c   1.000
_cell.angle_alpha   90.00
_cell.angle_beta   90.00
_cell.angle_gamma   90.00
#
_symmetry.space_group_name_H-M   'P 1'
#
loop_
_entity.id
_entity.type
_entity.pdbx_description
1 polymer ?
#
loop_
_entity_poly.entity_id
_entity_poly.type
_entity_poly.pdbx_seq_one_letter_code
_entity_poly.pdbx_strand_id
1 'polypeptide(L)'
;DLLLRPLLLPIGGADDRTPPQYCREMAANVKARGADVTLVEYAGAYHYFDVVGQQKQVLKEIEQPFKLGTFGVTVAYDAPAAADAQRQVEIFLARVLKGAPSR
;
A
#
# COMPACT_ATOMS: atom_id res chain seq x y z
N ASP A 1 1.91 -13.15 -18.19
CA ASP A 1 2.48 -12.73 -17.51
C ASP A 1 1.93 -12.08 -16.42
N LEU A 2 2.55 -11.83 -15.50
CA LEU A 2 2.06 -11.39 -14.30
C LEU A 2 1.63 -9.99 -14.33
N LEU A 3 2.50 -9.06 -14.55
CA LEU A 3 2.16 -7.67 -14.62
C LEU A 3 2.70 -7.10 -15.91
N LEU A 4 1.81 -6.81 -16.81
CA LEU A 4 2.18 -6.21 -18.09
C LEU A 4 2.29 -4.69 -17.97
N ARG A 5 1.84 -4.13 -16.87
CA ARG A 5 1.88 -2.69 -16.64
C ARG A 5 2.60 -2.39 -15.35
N PRO A 6 3.19 -1.22 -15.24
CA PRO A 6 3.80 -0.81 -13.97
C PRO A 6 2.80 -0.77 -12.84
N LEU A 7 3.26 -1.07 -11.63
CA LEU A 7 2.43 -1.09 -10.45
C LEU A 7 3.12 -0.32 -9.32
N LEU A 8 2.37 0.56 -8.69
CA LEU A 8 2.82 1.27 -7.50
C LEU A 8 1.96 0.81 -6.32
N LEU A 9 2.60 0.40 -5.23
CA LEU A 9 1.93 -0.09 -4.04
C LEU A 9 2.31 0.74 -2.81
N PRO A 10 1.54 1.80 -2.49
CA PRO A 10 1.73 2.47 -1.20
C PRO A 10 0.98 1.68 -0.13
N ILE A 11 1.66 1.27 0.92
CA ILE A 11 1.04 0.45 1.95
C ILE A 11 1.41 0.94 3.34
N GLY A 12 0.55 0.65 4.30
CA GLY A 12 0.80 0.97 5.70
C GLY A 12 1.56 -0.13 6.40
N GLY A 13 2.63 0.23 7.07
CA GLY A 13 3.47 -0.74 7.76
C GLY A 13 2.84 -1.30 9.03
N ALA A 14 1.81 -0.65 9.56
CA ALA A 14 1.10 -1.13 10.74
C ALA A 14 -0.30 -1.66 10.40
N ASP A 15 -0.58 -1.88 9.12
CA ASP A 15 -1.89 -2.33 8.66
C ASP A 15 -2.13 -3.76 9.14
N ASP A 16 -3.17 -3.95 9.96
CA ASP A 16 -3.53 -5.26 10.48
C ASP A 16 -4.71 -5.89 9.76
N ARG A 17 -5.27 -5.21 8.77
CA ARG A 17 -6.28 -5.80 7.89
C ARG A 17 -5.62 -6.41 6.67
N THR A 18 -4.67 -5.70 6.08
CA THR A 18 -3.86 -6.20 4.97
C THR A 18 -2.40 -6.06 5.37
N PRO A 19 -1.86 -7.04 6.11
CA PRO A 19 -0.51 -6.92 6.64
C PRO A 19 0.54 -6.71 5.55
N PRO A 20 1.50 -5.83 5.80
CA PRO A 20 2.46 -5.45 4.75
C PRO A 20 3.35 -6.59 4.28
N GLN A 21 3.55 -7.61 5.09
CA GLN A 21 4.44 -8.71 4.71
C GLN A 21 3.98 -9.40 3.43
N TYR A 22 2.66 -9.52 3.22
CA TYR A 22 2.16 -10.20 2.02
C TYR A 22 2.38 -9.36 0.77
N CYS A 23 2.26 -8.05 0.89
CA CYS A 23 2.58 -7.16 -0.22
C CYS A 23 4.07 -7.17 -0.52
N ARG A 24 4.91 -7.21 0.53
CA ARG A 24 6.36 -7.28 0.32
C ARG A 24 6.74 -8.56 -0.41
N GLU A 25 6.14 -9.68 -0.01
CA GLU A 25 6.45 -10.98 -0.64
C GLU A 25 6.00 -10.99 -2.08
N MET A 26 4.79 -10.53 -2.33
CA MET A 26 4.26 -10.49 -3.69
C MET A 26 5.11 -9.58 -4.57
N ALA A 27 5.44 -8.38 -4.08
CA ALA A 27 6.24 -7.44 -4.84
C ALA A 27 7.61 -8.03 -5.18
N ALA A 28 8.24 -8.68 -4.22
CA ALA A 28 9.55 -9.31 -4.46
C ALA A 28 9.44 -10.42 -5.49
N ASN A 29 8.40 -11.23 -5.41
CA ASN A 29 8.22 -12.34 -6.35
C ASN A 29 8.04 -11.86 -7.77
N VAL A 30 7.14 -10.90 -7.99
CA VAL A 30 6.89 -10.46 -9.37
C VAL A 30 8.04 -9.61 -9.90
N LYS A 31 8.71 -8.87 -9.02
CA LYS A 31 9.87 -8.10 -9.43
C LYS A 31 11.00 -9.01 -9.89
N ALA A 32 11.20 -10.13 -9.20
CA ALA A 32 12.21 -11.11 -9.60
C ALA A 32 11.92 -11.71 -10.96
N ARG A 33 10.67 -11.60 -11.42
CA ARG A 33 10.26 -12.08 -12.73
C ARG A 33 10.22 -10.97 -13.77
N GLY A 34 10.75 -9.83 -13.44
CA GLY A 34 10.88 -8.73 -14.38
C GLY A 34 9.76 -7.71 -14.37
N ALA A 35 8.82 -7.82 -13.45
CA ALA A 35 7.74 -6.84 -13.37
C ALA A 35 8.24 -5.51 -12.81
N ASP A 36 7.65 -4.41 -13.29
CA ASP A 36 7.96 -3.07 -12.82
C ASP A 36 7.05 -2.75 -11.63
N VAL A 37 7.54 -3.03 -10.44
CA VAL A 37 6.78 -2.83 -9.21
C VAL A 37 7.55 -1.93 -8.27
N THR A 38 6.89 -0.91 -7.77
CA THR A 38 7.44 -0.03 -6.74
C THR A 38 6.60 -0.17 -5.49
N LEU A 39 7.21 -0.57 -4.39
CA LEU A 39 6.54 -0.70 -3.11
C LEU A 39 7.01 0.42 -2.20
N VAL A 40 6.07 1.15 -1.63
CA VAL A 40 6.39 2.21 -0.68
C VAL A 40 5.65 1.90 0.62
N GLU A 41 6.39 1.60 1.66
CA GLU A 41 5.82 1.22 2.95
C GLU A 41 5.98 2.35 3.94
N TYR A 42 4.89 2.72 4.60
CA TYR A 42 4.88 3.80 5.58
C TYR A 42 4.82 3.22 6.98
N ALA A 43 5.95 3.24 7.68
CA ALA A 43 6.04 2.69 9.01
C ALA A 43 5.02 3.36 9.94
N GLY A 44 4.31 2.57 10.71
CA GLY A 44 3.33 3.09 11.65
C GLY A 44 2.00 3.51 11.07
N ALA A 45 1.85 3.47 9.74
CA ALA A 45 0.58 3.82 9.11
C ALA A 45 -0.36 2.62 9.11
N TYR A 46 -1.63 2.87 9.40
CA TYR A 46 -2.65 1.84 9.49
C TYR A 46 -3.48 1.77 8.22
N HIS A 47 -4.44 0.86 8.23
CA HIS A 47 -5.41 0.74 7.15
C HIS A 47 -6.17 2.08 7.02
N TYR A 48 -6.44 2.50 5.82
CA TYR A 48 -7.09 3.78 5.52
C TYR A 48 -6.21 4.99 5.85
N PHE A 49 -4.89 4.84 5.87
CA PHE A 49 -4.01 5.95 6.23
C PHE A 49 -4.19 7.15 5.30
N ASP A 50 -4.67 6.94 4.09
CA ASP A 50 -4.84 8.01 3.10
C ASP A 50 -6.27 8.55 3.03
N VAL A 51 -7.14 8.12 3.93
CA VAL A 51 -8.52 8.61 3.95
C VAL A 51 -8.59 9.82 4.86
N VAL A 52 -8.72 11.00 4.27
CA VAL A 52 -8.75 12.25 5.01
C VAL A 52 -9.92 12.25 5.99
N GLY A 53 -9.64 12.61 7.22
CA GLY A 53 -10.67 12.67 8.24
C GLY A 53 -10.95 11.36 8.97
N GLN A 54 -10.31 10.26 8.56
CA GLN A 54 -10.51 9.00 9.24
C GLN A 54 -9.92 9.06 10.64
N GLN A 55 -10.77 9.03 11.65
CA GLN A 55 -10.30 9.02 13.03
C GLN A 55 -9.78 7.64 13.37
N LYS A 56 -8.78 7.60 14.24
CA LYS A 56 -8.23 6.33 14.66
C LYS A 56 -9.27 5.56 15.47
N GLN A 57 -9.56 4.35 15.04
CA GLN A 57 -10.50 3.49 15.77
C GLN A 57 -10.22 2.04 15.44
N VAL A 58 -10.66 1.17 16.32
CA VAL A 58 -10.57 -0.27 16.11
C VAL A 58 -11.94 -0.77 15.73
N LEU A 59 -12.03 -1.42 14.57
CA LEU A 59 -13.28 -2.03 14.10
C LEU A 59 -13.33 -3.43 14.69
N LYS A 60 -13.99 -3.54 15.84
CA LYS A 60 -13.89 -4.73 16.70
C LYS A 60 -14.54 -5.96 16.11
N GLU A 61 -15.52 -5.79 15.24
CA GLU A 61 -16.24 -6.91 14.68
C GLU A 61 -15.59 -7.48 13.42
N ILE A 62 -14.52 -6.88 12.96
CA ILE A 62 -13.86 -7.35 11.76
C ILE A 62 -12.73 -8.30 12.13
N GLU A 63 -12.80 -9.51 11.59
CA GLU A 63 -11.76 -10.50 11.79
C GLU A 63 -10.57 -10.19 10.90
N GLN A 64 -9.37 -10.36 11.43
CA GLN A 64 -8.15 -10.17 10.64
C GLN A 64 -8.04 -11.33 9.65
N PRO A 65 -8.01 -11.05 8.34
CA PRO A 65 -8.14 -12.12 7.35
C PRO A 65 -6.97 -13.09 7.34
N PHE A 66 -5.80 -12.66 7.81
CA PHE A 66 -4.62 -13.53 7.81
C PHE A 66 -4.28 -14.04 9.20
N LYS A 67 -5.17 -13.82 10.15
CA LYS A 67 -4.96 -14.27 11.52
C LYS A 67 -6.30 -14.65 12.11
N LEU A 68 -6.81 -15.78 11.65
CA LEU A 68 -8.15 -16.23 12.01
C LEU A 68 -8.30 -16.35 13.51
N GLY A 69 -9.45 -15.95 14.01
CA GLY A 69 -9.72 -15.95 15.43
C GLY A 69 -9.32 -14.65 16.12
N THR A 70 -8.64 -13.75 15.41
CA THR A 70 -8.25 -12.45 15.95
C THR A 70 -9.15 -11.39 15.37
N PHE A 71 -9.87 -10.69 16.24
CA PHE A 71 -10.81 -9.66 15.81
C PHE A 71 -10.31 -8.28 16.16
N GLY A 72 -10.63 -7.33 15.31
CA GLY A 72 -10.24 -5.94 15.49
C GLY A 72 -9.19 -5.53 14.49
N VAL A 73 -9.54 -4.58 13.63
CA VAL A 73 -8.58 -3.97 12.71
C VAL A 73 -8.56 -2.47 13.00
N THR A 74 -7.39 -1.88 12.95
CA THR A 74 -7.21 -0.45 13.24
C THR A 74 -7.23 0.34 11.95
N VAL A 75 -8.00 1.43 11.95
CA VAL A 75 -8.02 2.36 10.84
C VAL A 75 -7.66 3.74 11.37
N ALA A 76 -6.91 4.51 10.61
CA ALA A 76 -6.49 5.84 11.02
C ALA A 76 -5.89 6.60 9.85
N TYR A 77 -6.24 7.88 9.75
CA TYR A 77 -5.59 8.77 8.79
C TYR A 77 -4.18 9.11 9.30
N ASP A 78 -3.25 9.18 8.38
CA ASP A 78 -1.85 9.54 8.70
C ASP A 78 -1.44 10.61 7.69
N ALA A 79 -1.46 11.85 8.12
CA ALA A 79 -1.27 12.96 7.19
C ALA A 79 0.09 12.93 6.47
N PRO A 80 1.21 12.71 7.17
CA PRO A 80 2.49 12.66 6.45
C PRO A 80 2.56 11.51 5.45
N ALA A 81 2.05 10.32 5.83
CA ALA A 81 2.05 9.18 4.94
C ALA A 81 1.16 9.44 3.74
N ALA A 82 -0.03 10.01 3.97
CA ALA A 82 -0.96 10.32 2.89
C ALA A 82 -0.37 11.32 1.91
N ALA A 83 0.29 12.35 2.43
CA ALA A 83 0.90 13.38 1.59
C ALA A 83 2.02 12.79 0.72
N ASP A 84 2.86 11.93 1.30
CA ASP A 84 3.91 11.31 0.53
C ASP A 84 3.36 10.31 -0.48
N ALA A 85 2.33 9.55 -0.09
CA ALA A 85 1.71 8.60 -1.02
C ALA A 85 1.15 9.34 -2.23
N GLN A 86 0.52 10.48 -2.02
CA GLN A 86 0.00 11.27 -3.14
C GLN A 86 1.14 11.74 -4.04
N ARG A 87 2.24 12.19 -3.46
CA ARG A 87 3.40 12.60 -4.24
C ARG A 87 3.97 11.44 -5.05
N GLN A 88 4.03 10.24 -4.44
CA GLN A 88 4.51 9.06 -5.15
C GLN A 88 3.60 8.70 -6.32
N VAL A 89 2.30 8.83 -6.14
CA VAL A 89 1.35 8.59 -7.22
C VAL A 89 1.58 9.57 -8.37
N GLU A 90 1.78 10.84 -8.04
CA GLU A 90 2.02 11.86 -9.06
C GLU A 90 3.29 11.59 -9.85
N ILE A 91 4.37 11.23 -9.15
CA ILE A 91 5.64 10.90 -9.79
C ILE A 91 5.47 9.68 -10.69
N PHE A 92 4.79 8.66 -10.17
CA PHE A 92 4.56 7.42 -10.89
C PHE A 92 3.75 7.68 -12.17
N LEU A 93 2.66 8.43 -12.07
CA LEU A 93 1.83 8.72 -13.21
C LEU A 93 2.56 9.57 -14.25
N ALA A 94 3.37 10.52 -13.78
CA ALA A 94 4.17 11.32 -14.70
C ALA A 94 5.12 10.44 -15.51
N ARG A 95 5.72 9.45 -14.86
CA ARG A 95 6.63 8.54 -15.53
C ARG A 95 5.91 7.65 -16.54
N VAL A 96 4.81 7.01 -16.12
CA VAL A 96 4.20 6.00 -16.99
C VAL A 96 3.31 6.59 -18.06
N LEU A 97 2.65 7.72 -17.78
CA LEU A 97 1.73 8.31 -18.75
C LEU A 97 2.43 9.14 -19.80
N LYS A 98 3.64 9.57 -19.52
CA LYS A 98 4.38 10.34 -20.49
C LYS A 98 5.19 9.48 -21.43
N GLY A 99 4.96 8.21 -21.41
CA GLY A 99 5.69 7.34 -22.29
C GLY A 99 7.14 7.27 -21.91
N ALA A 100 7.37 7.09 -20.69
CA ALA A 100 8.66 7.10 -20.14
C ALA A 100 9.78 6.62 -20.98
N PRO A 101 9.65 5.60 -21.75
CA PRO A 101 10.81 5.11 -22.40
C PRO A 101 11.38 6.10 -23.33
N SER A 102 10.60 6.88 -23.85
CA SER A 102 11.12 7.72 -24.82
C SER A 102 11.64 8.95 -24.24
N ARG A 103 11.71 8.98 -23.04
CA ARG A 103 12.18 10.14 -22.55
C ARG A 103 13.23 9.95 -21.73
#